data_17b541f47fe64a43743c1037b01cb647
#
_entry.id   17b541f47fe64a43743c1037b01cb647
#
_cell.length_a   1.000
_cell.length_b   1.000
_cell.length_c   1.000
_cell.angle_alpha   90.00
_cell.angle_beta   90.00
_cell.angle_gamma   90.00
#
_symmetry.space_group_name_H-M   'P 1'
#
loop_
_entity.id
_entity.type
_entity.pdbx_description
1 polymer ?
#
loop_
_entity_poly.entity_id
_entity_poly.type
_entity_poly.pdbx_seq_one_letter_code
_entity_poly.pdbx_strand_id
1 'polypeptide(L)'
;MGWLKHYQRPLLAGDISAGVVVAMMMIPQGMAYAMVAGLPPVAGIYASILPPLLYALFGSSMTQSVGPMAIIALMTAAALGPLAAPGSGLYMVLAAQLALLTGVVLLACGLLRIGFLANFFSRPVMSGFTIGSALVIAWGQLPALVGAALPPVRLSSLHMPSVLMGSGALLLLLAAKAWLARLLRALGLGHNAAAIGARLAPMAVVFGATLLVARFDLAGAGIHTTGAAPAGLPGLNLALSNAHWRALLPPALLIGLMIFLISMSAAQTLALKRQQKLHSNLELIGLGAANLGSALSGGFPVTGSMSRSAVNFSAGANTPLASVISALLLALALVAPTGWLALLPLPVLAATIIVAVLGMLELATLRTALRYDRSDALALVATAGGVLALGVEAGVVIGVVLSMGTLIWRASRPHIVVLGRIAGTEHFRDVERYQGETAAGLLLLRIDAGLFFGNVEAVHARIEEALAARPETRHLVLVLSAVNAIDTSALFGLTELNLLLRQRGIGLHLAEVKGPVLDRLKTSDLLSALNGKVFLSTAMAWDALAE
;
A
#
# COMPACT_ATOMS: atom_id res chain seq x y z
N MET A 1 2.94 22.59 9.79
CA MET A 1 3.86 23.68 9.39
C MET A 1 5.22 23.69 10.13
N GLY A 2 5.63 22.59 10.73
CA GLY A 2 6.90 22.53 11.47
C GLY A 2 8.14 22.80 10.61
N TRP A 3 8.13 22.37 9.34
CA TRP A 3 9.25 22.55 8.41
C TRP A 3 9.51 24.01 8.04
N LEU A 4 8.50 24.88 7.97
CA LEU A 4 8.65 26.31 7.68
C LEU A 4 9.42 27.06 8.77
N LYS A 5 9.24 26.64 10.04
CA LYS A 5 9.92 27.29 11.19
C LYS A 5 11.42 26.98 11.25
N HIS A 6 11.84 25.86 10.64
CA HIS A 6 13.23 25.37 10.67
C HIS A 6 13.89 25.41 9.29
N TYR A 7 13.28 26.16 8.33
CA TYR A 7 13.82 26.25 6.96
C TYR A 7 15.13 27.01 6.93
N GLN A 8 16.12 26.43 6.25
CA GLN A 8 17.46 27.00 6.11
C GLN A 8 17.79 27.27 4.64
N ARG A 9 18.42 28.40 4.34
CA ARG A 9 18.78 28.82 2.97
C ARG A 9 19.56 27.77 2.16
N PRO A 10 20.51 27.00 2.73
CA PRO A 10 21.23 25.95 1.99
C PRO A 10 20.33 24.87 1.37
N LEU A 11 19.12 24.66 1.91
CA LEU A 11 18.15 23.66 1.42
C LEU A 11 17.46 24.08 0.12
N LEU A 12 17.45 25.40 -0.16
CA LEU A 12 16.69 25.99 -1.26
C LEU A 12 17.12 25.47 -2.65
N ALA A 13 18.42 25.36 -2.90
CA ALA A 13 18.93 24.89 -4.19
C ALA A 13 18.45 23.46 -4.51
N GLY A 14 18.45 22.57 -3.51
CA GLY A 14 17.93 21.22 -3.65
C GLY A 14 16.42 21.19 -3.88
N ASP A 15 15.66 22.00 -3.13
CA ASP A 15 14.20 22.07 -3.29
C ASP A 15 13.78 22.66 -4.65
N ILE A 16 14.50 23.66 -5.16
CA ILE A 16 14.27 24.20 -6.51
C ILE A 16 14.56 23.15 -7.57
N SER A 17 15.74 22.50 -7.51
CA SER A 17 16.10 21.45 -8.47
C SER A 17 15.05 20.34 -8.50
N ALA A 18 14.66 19.85 -7.34
CA ALA A 18 13.67 18.81 -7.21
C ALA A 18 12.28 19.24 -7.68
N GLY A 19 11.86 20.45 -7.32
CA GLY A 19 10.57 21.02 -7.75
C GLY A 19 10.47 21.14 -9.27
N VAL A 20 11.53 21.60 -9.94
CA VAL A 20 11.60 21.68 -11.42
C VAL A 20 11.50 20.28 -12.04
N VAL A 21 12.31 19.33 -11.57
CA VAL A 21 12.30 17.94 -12.09
C VAL A 21 10.94 17.28 -11.92
N VAL A 22 10.30 17.45 -10.75
CA VAL A 22 8.98 16.88 -10.48
C VAL A 22 7.91 17.56 -11.35
N ALA A 23 7.92 18.88 -11.49
CA ALA A 23 6.98 19.61 -12.36
C ALA A 23 7.05 19.09 -13.79
N MET A 24 8.25 18.95 -14.33
CA MET A 24 8.48 18.41 -15.66
C MET A 24 7.90 17.01 -15.85
N MET A 25 8.04 16.12 -14.84
CA MET A 25 7.48 14.78 -14.90
C MET A 25 5.95 14.77 -14.76
N MET A 26 5.39 15.69 -13.97
CA MET A 26 3.95 15.69 -13.67
C MET A 26 3.10 16.11 -14.87
N ILE A 27 3.60 16.91 -15.80
CA ILE A 27 2.84 17.32 -16.99
C ILE A 27 2.38 16.08 -17.78
N PRO A 28 3.28 15.27 -18.39
CA PRO A 28 2.84 14.12 -19.18
C PRO A 28 2.18 13.04 -18.33
N GLN A 29 2.67 12.80 -17.12
CA GLN A 29 2.10 11.77 -16.24
C GLN A 29 0.71 12.15 -15.73
N GLY A 30 0.52 13.38 -15.29
CA GLY A 30 -0.78 13.86 -14.82
C GLY A 30 -1.84 13.78 -15.91
N MET A 31 -1.52 14.25 -17.12
CA MET A 31 -2.41 14.18 -18.29
C MET A 31 -2.74 12.73 -18.65
N ALA A 32 -1.73 11.85 -18.69
CA ALA A 32 -1.88 10.46 -18.98
C ALA A 32 -2.80 9.75 -17.94
N TYR A 33 -2.64 10.03 -16.65
CA TYR A 33 -3.47 9.44 -15.61
C TYR A 33 -4.90 10.01 -15.57
N ALA A 34 -5.12 11.27 -15.96
CA ALA A 34 -6.47 11.79 -16.16
C ALA A 34 -7.21 11.00 -17.26
N MET A 35 -6.51 10.67 -18.34
CA MET A 35 -7.08 9.83 -19.41
C MET A 35 -7.41 8.41 -18.93
N VAL A 36 -6.56 7.79 -18.11
CA VAL A 36 -6.88 6.50 -17.43
C VAL A 36 -8.12 6.63 -16.57
N ALA A 37 -8.32 7.78 -15.90
CA ALA A 37 -9.52 8.05 -15.11
C ALA A 37 -10.77 8.37 -15.97
N GLY A 38 -10.67 8.43 -17.29
CA GLY A 38 -11.76 8.81 -18.19
C GLY A 38 -12.06 10.31 -18.23
N LEU A 39 -11.10 11.13 -17.79
CA LEU A 39 -11.20 12.58 -17.69
C LEU A 39 -10.39 13.28 -18.79
N PRO A 40 -10.73 14.53 -19.14
CA PRO A 40 -9.89 15.34 -20.00
C PRO A 40 -8.45 15.45 -19.44
N PRO A 41 -7.43 15.43 -20.31
CA PRO A 41 -6.02 15.42 -19.87
C PRO A 41 -5.67 16.57 -18.91
N VAL A 42 -6.25 17.76 -19.12
CA VAL A 42 -6.01 18.95 -18.27
C VAL A 42 -6.40 18.73 -16.80
N ALA A 43 -7.39 17.88 -16.52
CA ALA A 43 -7.80 17.56 -15.16
C ALA A 43 -6.65 16.95 -14.33
N GLY A 44 -5.70 16.26 -14.99
CA GLY A 44 -4.50 15.76 -14.34
C GLY A 44 -3.52 16.85 -13.91
N ILE A 45 -3.43 17.95 -14.66
CA ILE A 45 -2.62 19.11 -14.25
C ILE A 45 -3.34 19.83 -13.10
N TYR A 46 -4.65 20.02 -13.18
CA TYR A 46 -5.45 20.60 -12.09
C TYR A 46 -5.29 19.84 -10.78
N ALA A 47 -5.36 18.52 -10.84
CA ALA A 47 -5.12 17.62 -9.69
C ALA A 47 -3.65 17.60 -9.21
N SER A 48 -2.76 18.37 -9.87
CA SER A 48 -1.34 18.47 -9.53
C SER A 48 -0.93 19.83 -8.97
N ILE A 49 -1.86 20.78 -8.81
CA ILE A 49 -1.58 22.14 -8.32
C ILE A 49 -1.97 22.30 -6.86
N LEU A 50 -3.28 22.30 -6.52
CA LEU A 50 -3.73 22.48 -5.14
C LEU A 50 -3.37 21.32 -4.21
N PRO A 51 -3.46 20.04 -4.63
CA PRO A 51 -3.15 18.93 -3.74
C PRO A 51 -1.76 18.96 -3.12
N PRO A 52 -0.65 19.11 -3.87
CA PRO A 52 0.67 19.17 -3.26
C PRO A 52 0.87 20.39 -2.37
N LEU A 53 0.20 21.52 -2.63
CA LEU A 53 0.23 22.71 -1.76
C LEU A 53 -0.40 22.40 -0.39
N LEU A 54 -1.60 21.81 -0.39
CA LEU A 54 -2.29 21.47 0.84
C LEU A 54 -1.59 20.34 1.59
N TYR A 55 -1.06 19.35 0.87
CA TYR A 55 -0.25 18.31 1.51
C TYR A 55 1.02 18.87 2.15
N ALA A 56 1.70 19.82 1.52
CA ALA A 56 2.88 20.49 2.08
C ALA A 56 2.59 21.22 3.41
N LEU A 57 1.35 21.67 3.62
CA LEU A 57 0.91 22.34 4.86
C LEU A 57 0.57 21.36 5.97
N PHE A 58 -0.08 20.24 5.66
CA PHE A 58 -0.71 19.34 6.64
C PHE A 58 -0.04 17.96 6.74
N GLY A 59 0.70 17.51 5.71
CA GLY A 59 1.42 16.23 5.69
C GLY A 59 2.64 16.21 6.60
N SER A 60 3.13 15.01 6.90
CA SER A 60 4.31 14.79 7.75
C SER A 60 5.57 14.42 6.97
N SER A 61 5.46 13.93 5.74
CA SER A 61 6.61 13.55 4.93
C SER A 61 7.27 14.74 4.26
N MET A 62 8.60 14.86 4.39
CA MET A 62 9.36 15.98 3.82
C MET A 62 9.59 15.87 2.30
N THR A 63 9.47 14.69 1.72
CA THR A 63 9.87 14.47 0.31
C THR A 63 8.80 13.81 -0.53
N GLN A 64 7.64 13.54 0.03
CA GLN A 64 6.56 12.90 -0.70
C GLN A 64 5.98 13.84 -1.77
N SER A 65 5.83 13.32 -2.98
CA SER A 65 5.17 14.00 -4.09
C SER A 65 3.75 13.45 -4.24
N VAL A 66 2.76 14.29 -3.91
CA VAL A 66 1.32 13.98 -4.02
C VAL A 66 0.79 14.48 -5.38
N GLY A 67 -0.10 13.71 -5.99
CA GLY A 67 -0.74 14.05 -7.27
C GLY A 67 -1.38 12.82 -7.91
N PRO A 68 -1.82 12.92 -9.17
CA PRO A 68 -2.41 11.82 -9.93
C PRO A 68 -1.52 10.56 -9.94
N MET A 69 -2.15 9.39 -9.87
CA MET A 69 -1.48 8.09 -9.95
C MET A 69 -2.34 7.09 -10.72
N ALA A 70 -1.70 6.23 -11.53
CA ALA A 70 -2.36 5.31 -12.44
C ALA A 70 -3.41 4.40 -11.75
N ILE A 71 -3.07 3.84 -10.60
CA ILE A 71 -3.95 2.93 -9.85
C ILE A 71 -5.20 3.67 -9.36
N ILE A 72 -5.02 4.85 -8.76
CA ILE A 72 -6.15 5.65 -8.27
C ILE A 72 -6.99 6.19 -9.43
N ALA A 73 -6.37 6.52 -10.56
CA ALA A 73 -7.06 6.88 -11.78
C ALA A 73 -7.93 5.72 -12.30
N LEU A 74 -7.41 4.49 -12.30
CA LEU A 74 -8.17 3.29 -12.69
C LEU A 74 -9.36 3.04 -11.73
N MET A 75 -9.15 3.16 -10.43
CA MET A 75 -10.23 3.04 -9.44
C MET A 75 -11.29 4.13 -9.63
N THR A 76 -10.87 5.36 -9.95
CA THR A 76 -11.79 6.44 -10.29
C THR A 76 -12.63 6.09 -11.51
N ALA A 77 -12.00 5.56 -12.58
CA ALA A 77 -12.72 5.12 -13.78
C ALA A 77 -13.71 3.99 -13.48
N ALA A 78 -13.31 3.01 -12.67
CA ALA A 78 -14.18 1.90 -12.27
C ALA A 78 -15.40 2.39 -11.47
N ALA A 79 -15.21 3.34 -10.55
CA ALA A 79 -16.28 3.90 -9.72
C ALA A 79 -17.26 4.77 -10.52
N LEU A 80 -16.78 5.52 -11.49
CA LEU A 80 -17.60 6.49 -12.24
C LEU A 80 -18.21 5.93 -13.52
N GLY A 81 -17.58 4.93 -14.14
CA GLY A 81 -18.03 4.35 -15.41
C GLY A 81 -19.49 3.88 -15.42
N PRO A 82 -20.01 3.24 -14.35
CA PRO A 82 -21.42 2.87 -14.25
C PRO A 82 -22.40 4.05 -14.09
N LEU A 83 -21.91 5.23 -13.68
CA LEU A 83 -22.74 6.39 -13.31
C LEU A 83 -22.83 7.43 -14.43
N ALA A 84 -21.79 7.56 -15.25
CA ALA A 84 -21.74 8.56 -16.32
C ALA A 84 -20.78 8.16 -17.45
N ALA A 85 -21.01 8.66 -18.65
CA ALA A 85 -20.11 8.46 -19.79
C ALA A 85 -18.79 9.22 -19.58
N PRO A 86 -17.63 8.60 -19.83
CA PRO A 86 -16.32 9.27 -19.75
C PRO A 86 -16.28 10.58 -20.56
N GLY A 87 -15.64 11.61 -20.01
CA GLY A 87 -15.50 12.93 -20.63
C GLY A 87 -16.77 13.80 -20.59
N SER A 88 -17.91 13.31 -20.10
CA SER A 88 -19.12 14.12 -19.95
C SER A 88 -18.98 15.13 -18.81
N GLY A 89 -19.76 16.24 -18.86
CA GLY A 89 -19.78 17.23 -17.78
C GLY A 89 -20.18 16.62 -16.42
N LEU A 90 -21.13 15.69 -16.42
CA LEU A 90 -21.53 14.94 -15.22
C LEU A 90 -20.36 14.11 -14.67
N TYR A 91 -19.60 13.44 -15.54
CA TYR A 91 -18.46 12.62 -15.14
C TYR A 91 -17.39 13.47 -14.42
N MET A 92 -17.10 14.67 -14.92
CA MET A 92 -16.16 15.59 -14.29
C MET A 92 -16.65 16.04 -12.90
N VAL A 93 -17.94 16.35 -12.76
CA VAL A 93 -18.54 16.70 -11.46
C VAL A 93 -18.44 15.53 -10.48
N LEU A 94 -18.76 14.31 -10.92
CA LEU A 94 -18.67 13.11 -10.08
C LEU A 94 -17.23 12.79 -9.68
N ALA A 95 -16.23 13.05 -10.52
CA ALA A 95 -14.82 12.88 -10.20
C ALA A 95 -14.38 13.83 -9.08
N ALA A 96 -14.79 15.11 -9.15
CA ALA A 96 -14.55 16.09 -8.09
C ALA A 96 -15.29 15.71 -6.79
N GLN A 97 -16.53 15.23 -6.87
CA GLN A 97 -17.27 14.73 -5.71
C GLN A 97 -16.60 13.50 -5.07
N LEU A 98 -16.12 12.57 -5.87
CA LEU A 98 -15.38 11.40 -5.39
C LEU A 98 -14.10 11.83 -4.67
N ALA A 99 -13.38 12.81 -5.19
CA ALA A 99 -12.21 13.39 -4.52
C ALA A 99 -12.60 14.08 -3.21
N LEU A 100 -13.72 14.82 -3.18
CA LEU A 100 -14.23 15.46 -1.98
C LEU A 100 -14.58 14.43 -0.89
N LEU A 101 -15.39 13.41 -1.24
CA LEU A 101 -15.74 12.34 -0.31
C LEU A 101 -14.51 11.61 0.21
N THR A 102 -13.60 11.25 -0.67
CA THR A 102 -12.33 10.62 -0.31
C THR A 102 -11.52 11.50 0.64
N GLY A 103 -11.45 12.81 0.37
CA GLY A 103 -10.80 13.79 1.23
C GLY A 103 -11.42 13.87 2.62
N VAL A 104 -12.75 13.92 2.70
CA VAL A 104 -13.50 13.92 3.98
C VAL A 104 -13.27 12.64 4.76
N VAL A 105 -13.32 11.48 4.10
CA VAL A 105 -13.04 10.17 4.73
C VAL A 105 -11.65 10.13 5.33
N LEU A 106 -10.63 10.53 4.55
CA LEU A 106 -9.24 10.55 5.03
C LEU A 106 -9.04 11.51 6.21
N LEU A 107 -9.64 12.70 6.16
CA LEU A 107 -9.62 13.67 7.27
C LEU A 107 -10.30 13.10 8.51
N ALA A 108 -11.48 12.51 8.36
CA ALA A 108 -12.20 11.88 9.48
C ALA A 108 -11.34 10.76 10.10
N CYS A 109 -10.73 9.88 9.28
CA CYS A 109 -9.83 8.84 9.76
C CYS A 109 -8.60 9.42 10.49
N GLY A 110 -8.02 10.52 10.00
CA GLY A 110 -6.90 11.19 10.63
C GLY A 110 -7.25 11.81 11.98
N LEU A 111 -8.40 12.49 12.08
CA LEU A 111 -8.92 13.09 13.31
C LEU A 111 -9.31 12.03 14.35
N LEU A 112 -9.94 10.94 13.92
CA LEU A 112 -10.27 9.78 14.75
C LEU A 112 -9.04 8.93 15.12
N ARG A 113 -7.84 9.29 14.62
CA ARG A 113 -6.57 8.60 14.90
C ARG A 113 -6.55 7.12 14.46
N ILE A 114 -7.22 6.80 13.35
CA ILE A 114 -7.31 5.43 12.82
C ILE A 114 -6.11 5.06 11.93
N GLY A 115 -5.03 5.84 11.94
CA GLY A 115 -3.82 5.58 11.14
C GLY A 115 -3.14 4.22 11.39
N PHE A 116 -3.47 3.54 12.49
CA PHE A 116 -2.99 2.18 12.78
C PHE A 116 -3.52 1.12 11.79
N LEU A 117 -4.63 1.40 11.09
CA LEU A 117 -5.20 0.48 10.10
C LEU A 117 -4.22 0.13 8.97
N ALA A 118 -3.24 0.98 8.67
CA ALA A 118 -2.19 0.66 7.70
C ALA A 118 -1.42 -0.62 8.06
N ASN A 119 -1.35 -0.98 9.33
CA ASN A 119 -0.60 -2.15 9.80
C ASN A 119 -1.31 -3.49 9.51
N PHE A 120 -2.60 -3.46 9.14
CA PHE A 120 -3.37 -4.67 8.84
C PHE A 120 -3.27 -5.13 7.38
N PHE A 121 -2.62 -4.35 6.54
CA PHE A 121 -2.42 -4.72 5.14
C PHE A 121 -1.08 -5.39 4.94
N SER A 122 -1.12 -6.64 4.50
CA SER A 122 0.10 -7.36 4.20
C SER A 122 0.74 -6.87 2.89
N ARG A 123 2.07 -6.85 2.85
CA ARG A 123 2.82 -6.50 1.63
C ARG A 123 2.47 -7.39 0.42
N PRO A 124 2.27 -8.71 0.56
CA PRO A 124 1.85 -9.56 -0.54
C PRO A 124 0.53 -9.13 -1.18
N VAL A 125 -0.49 -8.77 -0.39
CA VAL A 125 -1.78 -8.27 -0.89
C VAL A 125 -1.60 -6.97 -1.68
N MET A 126 -0.84 -6.01 -1.15
CA MET A 126 -0.54 -4.77 -1.85
C MET A 126 0.22 -4.98 -3.16
N SER A 127 1.17 -5.92 -3.17
CA SER A 127 1.91 -6.29 -4.38
C SER A 127 0.99 -6.97 -5.41
N GLY A 128 0.13 -7.90 -4.99
CA GLY A 128 -0.87 -8.56 -5.85
C GLY A 128 -1.82 -7.54 -6.49
N PHE A 129 -2.34 -6.62 -5.69
CA PHE A 129 -3.18 -5.53 -6.17
C PHE A 129 -2.45 -4.64 -7.20
N THR A 130 -1.21 -4.28 -6.93
CA THR A 130 -0.39 -3.46 -7.84
C THR A 130 -0.13 -4.18 -9.16
N ILE A 131 0.19 -5.48 -9.10
CA ILE A 131 0.42 -6.32 -10.30
C ILE A 131 -0.85 -6.41 -11.13
N GLY A 132 -1.99 -6.78 -10.52
CA GLY A 132 -3.27 -6.88 -11.22
C GLY A 132 -3.68 -5.55 -11.87
N SER A 133 -3.62 -4.46 -11.12
CA SER A 133 -3.94 -3.11 -11.62
C SER A 133 -3.01 -2.67 -12.75
N ALA A 134 -1.70 -2.95 -12.65
CA ALA A 134 -0.74 -2.60 -13.69
C ALA A 134 -1.04 -3.33 -15.01
N LEU A 135 -1.44 -4.59 -14.94
CA LEU A 135 -1.82 -5.37 -16.13
C LEU A 135 -3.12 -4.84 -16.75
N VAL A 136 -4.15 -4.53 -15.94
CA VAL A 136 -5.41 -3.92 -16.43
C VAL A 136 -5.13 -2.58 -17.11
N ILE A 137 -4.32 -1.72 -16.50
CA ILE A 137 -3.97 -0.42 -17.08
C ILE A 137 -3.21 -0.60 -18.39
N ALA A 138 -2.18 -1.47 -18.42
CA ALA A 138 -1.40 -1.71 -19.62
C ALA A 138 -2.27 -2.24 -20.77
N TRP A 139 -3.18 -3.18 -20.48
CA TRP A 139 -4.15 -3.69 -21.44
C TRP A 139 -5.08 -2.58 -21.98
N GLY A 140 -5.62 -1.75 -21.10
CA GLY A 140 -6.49 -0.62 -21.45
C GLY A 140 -5.82 0.46 -22.31
N GLN A 141 -4.47 0.52 -22.32
CA GLN A 141 -3.72 1.49 -23.13
C GLN A 141 -3.39 0.97 -24.53
N LEU A 142 -3.56 -0.32 -24.81
CA LEU A 142 -3.24 -0.89 -26.14
C LEU A 142 -4.00 -0.22 -27.29
N PRO A 143 -5.31 0.08 -27.21
CA PRO A 143 -6.02 0.76 -28.28
C PRO A 143 -5.42 2.13 -28.61
N ALA A 144 -5.14 2.95 -27.60
CA ALA A 144 -4.52 4.27 -27.77
C ALA A 144 -3.10 4.16 -28.35
N LEU A 145 -2.34 3.13 -27.96
CA LEU A 145 -0.98 2.89 -28.45
C LEU A 145 -0.97 2.65 -29.98
N VAL A 146 -1.96 1.91 -30.49
CA VAL A 146 -2.02 1.52 -31.90
C VAL A 146 -3.02 2.33 -32.74
N GLY A 147 -3.67 3.32 -32.13
CA GLY A 147 -4.64 4.20 -32.82
C GLY A 147 -5.97 3.51 -33.12
N ALA A 148 -6.33 2.43 -32.38
CA ALA A 148 -7.60 1.74 -32.52
C ALA A 148 -8.69 2.39 -31.63
N ALA A 149 -9.97 2.24 -32.00
CA ALA A 149 -11.06 2.90 -31.29
C ALA A 149 -11.35 2.31 -29.91
N LEU A 150 -11.42 0.98 -29.75
CA LEU A 150 -11.71 0.28 -28.47
C LEU A 150 -11.28 -1.21 -28.55
N PRO A 151 -11.02 -1.88 -27.39
CA PRO A 151 -10.81 -3.34 -27.38
C PRO A 151 -12.10 -4.11 -27.78
N PRO A 152 -11.98 -5.27 -28.46
CA PRO A 152 -10.74 -5.90 -28.90
C PRO A 152 -10.13 -5.22 -30.13
N VAL A 153 -8.80 -5.00 -30.09
CA VAL A 153 -8.07 -4.41 -31.21
C VAL A 153 -8.13 -5.35 -32.40
N ARG A 154 -8.77 -4.93 -33.49
CA ARG A 154 -8.82 -5.68 -34.75
C ARG A 154 -7.68 -5.24 -35.67
N LEU A 155 -7.06 -6.17 -36.38
CA LEU A 155 -5.98 -5.87 -37.32
C LEU A 155 -6.41 -4.86 -38.40
N SER A 156 -7.70 -4.89 -38.79
CA SER A 156 -8.29 -3.95 -39.75
C SER A 156 -8.51 -2.53 -39.24
N SER A 157 -8.44 -2.31 -37.90
CA SER A 157 -8.61 -0.98 -37.30
C SER A 157 -7.29 -0.32 -36.88
N LEU A 158 -6.15 -0.91 -37.25
CA LEU A 158 -4.83 -0.37 -36.95
C LEU A 158 -4.52 0.86 -37.78
N HIS A 159 -4.23 1.98 -37.15
CA HIS A 159 -3.73 3.17 -37.80
C HIS A 159 -2.20 3.16 -37.83
N MET A 160 -1.61 2.82 -38.99
CA MET A 160 -0.18 2.56 -39.13
C MET A 160 0.72 3.71 -38.60
N PRO A 161 0.45 4.99 -38.84
CA PRO A 161 1.22 6.09 -38.24
C PRO A 161 1.19 6.07 -36.71
N SER A 162 0.04 5.75 -36.09
CA SER A 162 -0.09 5.63 -34.63
C SER A 162 0.67 4.42 -34.10
N VAL A 163 0.63 3.28 -34.82
CA VAL A 163 1.40 2.08 -34.46
C VAL A 163 2.90 2.37 -34.46
N LEU A 164 3.41 3.00 -35.50
CA LEU A 164 4.82 3.35 -35.61
C LEU A 164 5.25 4.35 -34.52
N MET A 165 4.44 5.37 -34.26
CA MET A 165 4.73 6.36 -33.22
C MET A 165 4.65 5.76 -31.82
N GLY A 166 3.59 5.01 -31.52
CA GLY A 166 3.36 4.39 -30.20
C GLY A 166 4.38 3.30 -29.88
N SER A 167 4.61 2.36 -30.83
CA SER A 167 5.61 1.30 -30.63
C SER A 167 7.03 1.86 -30.61
N GLY A 168 7.34 2.84 -31.46
CA GLY A 168 8.63 3.54 -31.45
C GLY A 168 8.88 4.25 -30.11
N ALA A 169 7.90 4.97 -29.58
CA ALA A 169 7.98 5.59 -28.27
C ALA A 169 8.14 4.55 -27.17
N LEU A 170 7.39 3.44 -27.21
CA LEU A 170 7.48 2.35 -26.23
C LEU A 170 8.89 1.74 -26.21
N LEU A 171 9.43 1.39 -27.39
CA LEU A 171 10.78 0.84 -27.51
C LEU A 171 11.85 1.83 -27.02
N LEU A 172 11.71 3.10 -27.40
CA LEU A 172 12.63 4.16 -26.96
C LEU A 172 12.62 4.35 -25.44
N LEU A 173 11.45 4.31 -24.83
CA LEU A 173 11.30 4.42 -23.37
C LEU A 173 11.86 3.20 -22.65
N LEU A 174 11.65 1.98 -23.17
CA LEU A 174 12.22 0.77 -22.61
C LEU A 174 13.76 0.76 -22.74
N ALA A 175 14.27 1.19 -23.89
CA ALA A 175 15.70 1.35 -24.13
C ALA A 175 16.30 2.42 -23.19
N ALA A 176 15.64 3.55 -23.03
CA ALA A 176 16.07 4.61 -22.10
C ALA A 176 16.10 4.09 -20.65
N LYS A 177 15.07 3.35 -20.22
CA LYS A 177 15.03 2.74 -18.90
C LYS A 177 16.18 1.75 -18.67
N ALA A 178 16.57 0.97 -19.69
CA ALA A 178 17.61 -0.05 -19.58
C ALA A 178 19.03 0.53 -19.66
N TRP A 179 19.26 1.51 -20.55
CA TRP A 179 20.63 1.88 -20.95
C TRP A 179 20.97 3.35 -20.76
N LEU A 180 20.00 4.29 -20.76
CA LEU A 180 20.28 5.73 -20.78
C LEU A 180 21.14 6.18 -19.60
N ALA A 181 20.90 5.70 -18.39
CA ALA A 181 21.72 6.04 -17.23
C ALA A 181 23.16 5.57 -17.37
N ARG A 182 23.41 4.42 -18.06
CA ARG A 182 24.76 3.92 -18.33
C ARG A 182 25.44 4.78 -19.41
N LEU A 183 24.70 5.12 -20.46
CA LEU A 183 25.17 5.97 -21.55
C LEU A 183 25.57 7.35 -21.05
N LEU A 184 24.72 8.01 -20.26
CA LEU A 184 24.98 9.33 -19.69
C LEU A 184 26.21 9.33 -18.79
N ARG A 185 26.44 8.25 -18.03
CA ARG A 185 27.67 8.08 -17.24
C ARG A 185 28.92 7.89 -18.12
N ALA A 186 28.79 7.13 -19.20
CA ALA A 186 29.88 6.95 -20.17
C ALA A 186 30.25 8.27 -20.87
N LEU A 187 29.29 9.20 -21.00
CA LEU A 187 29.48 10.55 -21.52
C LEU A 187 30.04 11.54 -20.47
N GLY A 188 30.41 11.05 -19.26
CA GLY A 188 31.05 11.86 -18.23
C GLY A 188 30.10 12.51 -17.21
N LEU A 189 28.79 12.25 -17.26
CA LEU A 189 27.86 12.77 -16.25
C LEU A 189 28.03 12.02 -14.92
N GLY A 190 27.98 12.77 -13.82
CA GLY A 190 27.99 12.19 -12.47
C GLY A 190 26.80 11.25 -12.23
N HIS A 191 26.94 10.30 -11.32
CA HIS A 191 25.96 9.24 -11.05
C HIS A 191 24.53 9.78 -10.84
N ASN A 192 24.38 10.83 -10.04
CA ASN A 192 23.07 11.44 -9.73
C ASN A 192 22.46 12.14 -10.95
N ALA A 193 23.27 12.90 -11.70
CA ALA A 193 22.81 13.61 -12.91
C ALA A 193 22.37 12.62 -13.99
N ALA A 194 23.12 11.54 -14.21
CA ALA A 194 22.76 10.47 -15.15
C ALA A 194 21.46 9.75 -14.73
N ALA A 195 21.25 9.51 -13.44
CA ALA A 195 20.02 8.91 -12.93
C ALA A 195 18.80 9.83 -13.10
N ILE A 196 18.96 11.13 -12.85
CA ILE A 196 17.90 12.14 -13.07
C ILE A 196 17.59 12.24 -14.57
N GLY A 197 18.61 12.36 -15.43
CA GLY A 197 18.45 12.43 -16.88
C GLY A 197 17.68 11.21 -17.44
N ALA A 198 18.00 10.00 -16.98
CA ALA A 198 17.29 8.79 -17.38
C ALA A 198 15.81 8.79 -16.93
N ARG A 199 15.48 9.38 -15.79
CA ARG A 199 14.10 9.50 -15.29
C ARG A 199 13.29 10.58 -16.02
N LEU A 200 13.95 11.54 -16.65
CA LEU A 200 13.34 12.57 -17.52
C LEU A 200 13.11 12.07 -18.96
N ALA A 201 13.59 10.89 -19.31
CA ALA A 201 13.42 10.32 -20.66
C ALA A 201 11.96 10.32 -21.15
N PRO A 202 10.93 9.95 -20.33
CA PRO A 202 9.54 10.01 -20.78
C PRO A 202 9.12 11.42 -21.24
N MET A 203 9.57 12.46 -20.54
CA MET A 203 9.30 13.83 -20.93
C MET A 203 9.99 14.20 -22.26
N ALA A 204 11.26 13.82 -22.41
CA ALA A 204 11.99 14.09 -23.65
C ALA A 204 11.34 13.39 -24.85
N VAL A 205 10.87 12.14 -24.67
CA VAL A 205 10.17 11.38 -25.72
C VAL A 205 8.83 12.03 -26.05
N VAL A 206 8.03 12.42 -25.05
CA VAL A 206 6.75 13.11 -25.28
C VAL A 206 6.96 14.44 -25.99
N PHE A 207 7.90 15.24 -25.53
CA PHE A 207 8.20 16.55 -26.14
C PHE A 207 8.72 16.40 -27.57
N GLY A 208 9.65 15.50 -27.81
CA GLY A 208 10.16 15.19 -29.15
C GLY A 208 9.07 14.71 -30.10
N ALA A 209 8.19 13.82 -29.64
CA ALA A 209 7.06 13.36 -30.44
C ALA A 209 6.04 14.49 -30.73
N THR A 210 5.79 15.38 -29.76
CA THR A 210 4.93 16.54 -29.97
C THR A 210 5.52 17.48 -31.03
N LEU A 211 6.83 17.68 -31.00
CA LEU A 211 7.53 18.49 -32.00
C LEU A 211 7.43 17.87 -33.41
N LEU A 212 7.54 16.54 -33.51
CA LEU A 212 7.33 15.82 -34.77
C LEU A 212 5.89 15.98 -35.27
N VAL A 213 4.89 15.85 -34.39
CA VAL A 213 3.47 16.10 -34.74
C VAL A 213 3.27 17.50 -35.26
N ALA A 214 3.83 18.50 -34.57
CA ALA A 214 3.74 19.92 -34.98
C ALA A 214 4.47 20.22 -36.30
N ARG A 215 5.67 19.62 -36.53
CA ARG A 215 6.51 19.93 -37.70
C ARG A 215 6.01 19.27 -38.98
N PHE A 216 5.41 18.07 -38.87
CA PHE A 216 4.99 17.27 -40.02
C PHE A 216 3.46 17.19 -40.16
N ASP A 217 2.70 17.95 -39.38
CA ASP A 217 1.23 17.91 -39.33
C ASP A 217 0.65 16.51 -39.26
N LEU A 218 1.24 15.69 -38.37
CA LEU A 218 0.82 14.29 -38.23
C LEU A 218 -0.58 14.18 -37.62
N ALA A 219 -1.11 15.24 -37.01
CA ALA A 219 -2.50 15.30 -36.59
C ALA A 219 -3.44 15.29 -37.81
N GLY A 220 -3.11 16.01 -38.86
CA GLY A 220 -3.79 15.96 -40.16
C GLY A 220 -3.68 14.57 -40.82
N ALA A 221 -2.60 13.82 -40.57
CA ALA A 221 -2.42 12.45 -41.01
C ALA A 221 -3.18 11.41 -40.15
N GLY A 222 -4.03 11.84 -39.21
CA GLY A 222 -4.93 10.97 -38.44
C GLY A 222 -4.34 10.48 -37.10
N ILE A 223 -3.20 10.97 -36.64
CA ILE A 223 -2.71 10.69 -35.29
C ILE A 223 -3.56 11.44 -34.28
N HIS A 224 -4.21 10.70 -33.40
CA HIS A 224 -5.01 11.30 -32.32
C HIS A 224 -4.12 12.05 -31.33
N THR A 225 -4.49 13.28 -31.04
CA THR A 225 -3.84 14.15 -30.06
C THR A 225 -4.78 14.46 -28.90
N THR A 226 -4.27 15.07 -27.84
CA THR A 226 -5.04 15.43 -26.65
C THR A 226 -6.14 16.47 -26.90
N GLY A 227 -6.05 17.20 -28.03
CA GLY A 227 -6.98 18.28 -28.37
C GLY A 227 -6.78 19.53 -27.53
N ALA A 228 -7.60 20.54 -27.78
CA ALA A 228 -7.49 21.85 -27.12
C ALA A 228 -7.64 21.72 -25.59
N ALA A 229 -6.58 22.06 -24.86
CA ALA A 229 -6.64 22.22 -23.42
C ALA A 229 -7.10 23.65 -23.09
N PRO A 230 -8.13 23.84 -22.25
CA PRO A 230 -8.51 25.17 -21.80
C PRO A 230 -7.30 25.83 -21.14
N ALA A 231 -6.98 27.06 -21.58
CA ALA A 231 -5.96 27.88 -20.96
C ALA A 231 -6.51 28.49 -19.66
N GLY A 232 -5.66 28.59 -18.65
CA GLY A 232 -5.98 29.21 -17.38
C GLY A 232 -6.00 28.26 -16.20
N LEU A 233 -5.96 28.86 -15.02
CA LEU A 233 -6.04 28.12 -13.75
C LEU A 233 -7.43 27.49 -13.57
N PRO A 234 -7.52 26.36 -12.86
CA PRO A 234 -8.82 25.77 -12.55
C PRO A 234 -9.68 26.77 -11.78
N GLY A 235 -10.90 26.99 -12.25
CA GLY A 235 -11.89 27.70 -11.46
C GLY A 235 -12.19 26.92 -10.19
N LEU A 236 -12.31 27.62 -9.07
CA LEU A 236 -12.83 27.00 -7.85
C LEU A 236 -14.29 26.63 -8.08
N ASN A 237 -14.53 25.39 -8.44
CA ASN A 237 -15.87 24.92 -8.78
C ASN A 237 -16.34 23.86 -7.77
N LEU A 238 -17.31 24.23 -6.96
CA LEU A 238 -18.02 23.35 -6.04
C LEU A 238 -19.35 22.89 -6.66
N ALA A 239 -19.38 22.64 -7.98
CA ALA A 239 -20.55 22.05 -8.60
C ALA A 239 -20.74 20.63 -8.06
N LEU A 240 -21.56 20.51 -7.02
CA LEU A 240 -21.91 19.25 -6.38
C LEU A 240 -23.24 18.77 -6.94
N SER A 241 -23.26 17.55 -7.45
CA SER A 241 -24.52 16.89 -7.83
C SER A 241 -25.14 16.24 -6.59
N ASN A 242 -26.36 16.57 -6.23
CA ASN A 242 -27.01 15.97 -5.06
C ASN A 242 -27.46 14.50 -5.27
N ALA A 243 -27.33 13.97 -6.49
CA ALA A 243 -27.96 12.71 -6.87
C ALA A 243 -27.15 11.44 -6.55
N HIS A 244 -25.82 11.50 -6.40
CA HIS A 244 -24.97 10.28 -6.43
C HIS A 244 -24.14 10.03 -5.17
N TRP A 245 -24.36 10.76 -4.08
CA TRP A 245 -23.55 10.64 -2.85
C TRP A 245 -23.53 9.22 -2.27
N ARG A 246 -24.69 8.55 -2.27
CA ARG A 246 -24.80 7.17 -1.75
C ARG A 246 -24.02 6.17 -2.61
N ALA A 247 -24.02 6.36 -3.93
CA ALA A 247 -23.29 5.50 -4.87
C ALA A 247 -21.77 5.72 -4.80
N LEU A 248 -21.33 6.96 -4.52
CA LEU A 248 -19.91 7.31 -4.44
C LEU A 248 -19.26 7.01 -3.09
N LEU A 249 -20.03 6.83 -2.02
CA LEU A 249 -19.47 6.62 -0.67
C LEU A 249 -18.68 5.30 -0.55
N PRO A 250 -19.15 4.13 -1.01
CA PRO A 250 -18.36 2.90 -0.95
C PRO A 250 -17.04 2.99 -1.73
N PRO A 251 -16.99 3.44 -3.00
CA PRO A 251 -15.74 3.61 -3.70
C PRO A 251 -14.85 4.69 -3.06
N ALA A 252 -15.40 5.77 -2.49
CA ALA A 252 -14.62 6.78 -1.79
C ALA A 252 -13.89 6.22 -0.55
N LEU A 253 -14.55 5.34 0.21
CA LEU A 253 -13.94 4.63 1.35
C LEU A 253 -12.79 3.73 0.89
N LEU A 254 -13.01 2.95 -0.18
CA LEU A 254 -12.00 2.05 -0.72
C LEU A 254 -10.82 2.80 -1.33
N ILE A 255 -11.09 3.85 -2.11
CA ILE A 255 -10.06 4.72 -2.69
C ILE A 255 -9.29 5.43 -1.59
N GLY A 256 -9.96 5.96 -0.56
CA GLY A 256 -9.32 6.59 0.59
C GLY A 256 -8.36 5.64 1.31
N LEU A 257 -8.79 4.41 1.54
CA LEU A 257 -7.95 3.37 2.12
C LEU A 257 -6.72 3.10 1.25
N MET A 258 -6.89 2.93 -0.05
CA MET A 258 -5.79 2.68 -0.99
C MET A 258 -4.82 3.86 -1.09
N ILE A 259 -5.33 5.09 -1.13
CA ILE A 259 -4.54 6.32 -1.09
C ILE A 259 -3.63 6.31 0.15
N PHE A 260 -4.19 6.02 1.32
CA PHE A 260 -3.44 5.98 2.56
C PHE A 260 -2.34 4.90 2.54
N LEU A 261 -2.68 3.68 2.12
CA LEU A 261 -1.74 2.55 2.10
C LEU A 261 -0.56 2.79 1.15
N ILE A 262 -0.86 3.20 -0.10
CA ILE A 262 0.16 3.47 -1.12
C ILE A 262 1.06 4.62 -0.66
N SER A 263 0.45 5.70 -0.20
CA SER A 263 1.14 6.90 0.26
C SER A 263 2.01 6.63 1.47
N MET A 264 1.49 5.90 2.48
CA MET A 264 2.21 5.55 3.69
C MET A 264 3.41 4.64 3.41
N SER A 265 3.26 3.66 2.50
CA SER A 265 4.36 2.80 2.06
C SER A 265 5.49 3.61 1.41
N ALA A 266 5.13 4.55 0.53
CA ALA A 266 6.10 5.44 -0.11
C ALA A 266 6.80 6.35 0.91
N ALA A 267 6.03 6.97 1.80
CA ALA A 267 6.54 7.85 2.84
C ALA A 267 7.48 7.14 3.82
N GLN A 268 7.11 5.94 4.28
CA GLN A 268 7.94 5.13 5.19
C GLN A 268 9.28 4.76 4.58
N THR A 269 9.29 4.33 3.31
CA THR A 269 10.53 3.95 2.62
C THR A 269 11.51 5.12 2.52
N LEU A 270 11.01 6.34 2.27
CA LEU A 270 11.84 7.53 2.17
C LEU A 270 12.23 8.08 3.54
N ALA A 271 11.35 7.98 4.53
CA ALA A 271 11.61 8.38 5.90
C ALA A 271 12.76 7.56 6.52
N LEU A 272 12.81 6.26 6.27
CA LEU A 272 13.92 5.39 6.69
C LEU A 272 15.26 5.87 6.13
N LYS A 273 15.31 6.29 4.86
CA LYS A 273 16.53 6.83 4.25
C LYS A 273 16.98 8.16 4.85
N ARG A 274 16.05 8.93 5.42
CA ARG A 274 16.31 10.23 6.06
C ARG A 274 16.35 10.16 7.59
N GLN A 275 16.14 9.01 8.18
CA GLN A 275 15.99 8.83 9.63
C GLN A 275 14.90 9.75 10.22
N GLN A 276 13.80 9.93 9.50
CA GLN A 276 12.72 10.83 9.83
C GLN A 276 11.55 10.08 10.44
N LYS A 277 10.94 10.64 11.49
CA LYS A 277 9.71 10.09 12.07
C LYS A 277 8.50 10.52 11.23
N LEU A 278 7.68 9.54 10.86
CA LEU A 278 6.39 9.77 10.23
C LEU A 278 5.25 9.61 11.24
N HIS A 279 4.23 10.40 11.05
CA HIS A 279 3.01 10.35 11.85
C HIS A 279 1.82 9.94 10.98
N SER A 280 1.39 8.68 11.07
CA SER A 280 0.33 8.11 10.21
C SER A 280 -0.97 8.93 10.22
N ASN A 281 -1.35 9.51 11.36
CA ASN A 281 -2.55 10.35 11.44
C ASN A 281 -2.36 11.70 10.73
N LEU A 282 -1.17 12.30 10.77
CA LEU A 282 -0.87 13.52 10.01
C LEU A 282 -0.79 13.23 8.51
N GLU A 283 -0.35 12.04 8.11
CA GLU A 283 -0.41 11.61 6.71
C GLU A 283 -1.85 11.53 6.21
N LEU A 284 -2.77 10.93 7.01
CA LEU A 284 -4.20 10.92 6.69
C LEU A 284 -4.77 12.32 6.53
N ILE A 285 -4.44 13.23 7.45
CA ILE A 285 -4.89 14.64 7.39
C ILE A 285 -4.31 15.33 6.14
N GLY A 286 -3.02 15.16 5.85
CA GLY A 286 -2.37 15.74 4.68
C GLY A 286 -2.94 15.24 3.36
N LEU A 287 -3.18 13.93 3.26
CA LEU A 287 -3.81 13.31 2.08
C LEU A 287 -5.27 13.71 1.94
N GLY A 288 -5.99 13.82 3.06
CA GLY A 288 -7.36 14.32 3.09
C GLY A 288 -7.44 15.76 2.57
N ALA A 289 -6.60 16.65 3.08
CA ALA A 289 -6.51 18.02 2.61
C ALA A 289 -6.12 18.10 1.12
N ALA A 290 -5.19 17.26 0.66
CA ALA A 290 -4.82 17.18 -0.75
C ALA A 290 -6.01 16.78 -1.64
N ASN A 291 -6.81 15.80 -1.21
CA ASN A 291 -7.99 15.36 -1.96
C ASN A 291 -9.11 16.41 -1.97
N LEU A 292 -9.28 17.17 -0.87
CA LEU A 292 -10.16 18.34 -0.89
C LEU A 292 -9.65 19.41 -1.89
N GLY A 293 -8.33 19.64 -1.92
CA GLY A 293 -7.73 20.53 -2.91
C GLY A 293 -7.95 20.06 -4.34
N SER A 294 -7.87 18.74 -4.59
CA SER A 294 -8.18 18.17 -5.91
C SER A 294 -9.64 18.40 -6.30
N ALA A 295 -10.57 18.19 -5.38
CA ALA A 295 -11.98 18.44 -5.60
C ALA A 295 -12.26 19.91 -5.96
N LEU A 296 -11.66 20.84 -5.21
CA LEU A 296 -11.80 22.28 -5.43
C LEU A 296 -11.23 22.75 -6.78
N SER A 297 -10.19 22.08 -7.29
CA SER A 297 -9.58 22.38 -8.58
C SER A 297 -10.21 21.61 -9.75
N GLY A 298 -11.34 20.93 -9.56
CA GLY A 298 -11.97 20.13 -10.62
C GLY A 298 -11.14 18.90 -11.03
N GLY A 299 -10.29 18.42 -10.12
CA GLY A 299 -9.50 17.21 -10.31
C GLY A 299 -10.25 15.94 -9.88
N PHE A 300 -9.50 14.89 -9.61
CA PHE A 300 -9.97 13.58 -9.17
C PHE A 300 -9.11 13.10 -8.01
N PRO A 301 -9.43 11.96 -7.34
CA PRO A 301 -8.65 11.48 -6.21
C PRO A 301 -7.16 11.33 -6.48
N VAL A 302 -6.32 11.81 -5.56
CA VAL A 302 -4.86 11.87 -5.67
C VAL A 302 -4.17 11.20 -4.50
N THR A 303 -2.92 10.74 -4.72
CA THR A 303 -2.12 10.05 -3.70
C THR A 303 -0.64 10.40 -3.81
N GLY A 304 0.13 10.03 -2.78
CA GLY A 304 1.59 10.01 -2.85
C GLY A 304 2.09 8.92 -3.80
N SER A 305 3.08 9.24 -4.62
CA SER A 305 3.67 8.30 -5.57
C SER A 305 5.08 7.94 -5.16
N MET A 306 5.37 6.63 -5.00
CA MET A 306 6.72 6.15 -4.68
C MET A 306 7.75 6.58 -5.72
N SER A 307 7.45 6.43 -7.02
CA SER A 307 8.38 6.74 -8.10
C SER A 307 8.70 8.23 -8.17
N ARG A 308 7.68 9.10 -8.11
CA ARG A 308 7.88 10.56 -8.10
C ARG A 308 8.60 11.02 -6.83
N SER A 309 8.21 10.50 -5.67
CA SER A 309 8.85 10.84 -4.41
C SER A 309 10.31 10.41 -4.36
N ALA A 310 10.65 9.25 -4.96
CA ALA A 310 12.02 8.82 -5.10
C ALA A 310 12.83 9.72 -6.07
N VAL A 311 12.19 10.24 -7.11
CA VAL A 311 12.81 11.26 -8.00
C VAL A 311 13.00 12.56 -7.24
N ASN A 312 11.96 13.05 -6.56
CA ASN A 312 12.00 14.25 -5.73
C ASN A 312 13.17 14.19 -4.74
N PHE A 313 13.27 13.06 -4.00
CA PHE A 313 14.37 12.81 -3.07
C PHE A 313 15.75 12.83 -3.75
N SER A 314 15.91 12.10 -4.88
CA SER A 314 17.22 12.00 -5.58
C SER A 314 17.60 13.27 -6.34
N ALA A 315 16.63 14.13 -6.68
CA ALA A 315 16.87 15.46 -7.26
C ALA A 315 17.26 16.51 -6.20
N GLY A 316 17.29 16.11 -4.93
CA GLY A 316 17.77 16.94 -3.82
C GLY A 316 16.67 17.59 -2.97
N ALA A 317 15.40 17.17 -3.11
CA ALA A 317 14.34 17.70 -2.25
C ALA A 317 14.66 17.51 -0.78
N ASN A 318 14.65 18.57 -0.02
CA ASN A 318 14.90 18.58 1.40
C ASN A 318 13.63 18.79 2.22
N THR A 319 12.69 19.54 1.68
CA THR A 319 11.48 19.95 2.36
C THR A 319 10.26 19.89 1.42
N PRO A 320 9.04 19.99 1.93
CA PRO A 320 7.84 20.10 1.12
C PRO A 320 7.81 21.33 0.17
N LEU A 321 8.75 22.27 0.32
CA LEU A 321 8.90 23.40 -0.60
C LEU A 321 9.15 22.94 -2.04
N ALA A 322 9.83 21.81 -2.25
CA ALA A 322 9.98 21.23 -3.59
C ALA A 322 8.61 20.94 -4.25
N SER A 323 7.64 20.44 -3.51
CA SER A 323 6.28 20.20 -4.00
C SER A 323 5.52 21.52 -4.24
N VAL A 324 5.76 22.54 -3.43
CA VAL A 324 5.20 23.90 -3.63
C VAL A 324 5.75 24.49 -4.93
N ILE A 325 7.05 24.42 -5.16
CA ILE A 325 7.70 24.90 -6.39
C ILE A 325 7.15 24.15 -7.61
N SER A 326 7.03 22.83 -7.51
CA SER A 326 6.43 22.02 -8.58
C SER A 326 5.00 22.46 -8.93
N ALA A 327 4.16 22.69 -7.92
CA ALA A 327 2.79 23.16 -8.11
C ALA A 327 2.72 24.55 -8.76
N LEU A 328 3.59 25.48 -8.35
CA LEU A 328 3.67 26.82 -8.93
C LEU A 328 4.13 26.78 -10.40
N LEU A 329 5.10 25.94 -10.73
CA LEU A 329 5.54 25.76 -12.12
C LEU A 329 4.45 25.14 -13.00
N LEU A 330 3.65 24.22 -12.47
CA LEU A 330 2.49 23.67 -13.19
C LEU A 330 1.39 24.71 -13.38
N ALA A 331 1.13 25.53 -12.37
CA ALA A 331 0.20 26.66 -12.49
C ALA A 331 0.66 27.66 -13.55
N LEU A 332 1.95 28.00 -13.57
CA LEU A 332 2.56 28.87 -14.58
C LEU A 332 2.45 28.28 -16.00
N ALA A 333 2.66 26.96 -16.14
CA ALA A 333 2.53 26.28 -17.42
C ALA A 333 1.11 26.31 -17.99
N LEU A 334 0.07 26.43 -17.14
CA LEU A 334 -1.32 26.60 -17.59
C LEU A 334 -1.70 28.05 -17.96
N VAL A 335 -1.00 29.02 -17.39
CA VAL A 335 -1.18 30.44 -17.75
C VAL A 335 -0.43 30.78 -19.03
N ALA A 336 0.67 30.08 -19.32
CA ALA A 336 1.40 30.19 -20.57
C ALA A 336 0.56 29.66 -21.76
N PRO A 337 0.92 30.00 -23.01
CA PRO A 337 0.22 29.47 -24.17
C PRO A 337 0.20 27.96 -24.19
N THR A 338 -0.98 27.32 -23.97
CA THR A 338 -1.17 25.88 -23.84
C THR A 338 -1.32 25.16 -25.18
N GLY A 339 -1.22 25.88 -26.31
CA GLY A 339 -1.42 25.32 -27.65
C GLY A 339 -0.55 24.08 -27.96
N TRP A 340 0.67 23.99 -27.40
CA TRP A 340 1.53 22.85 -27.59
C TRP A 340 1.00 21.58 -26.85
N LEU A 341 0.24 21.76 -25.77
CA LEU A 341 -0.41 20.65 -25.07
C LEU A 341 -1.46 19.96 -25.95
N ALA A 342 -2.13 20.72 -26.83
CA ALA A 342 -3.11 20.20 -27.76
C ALA A 342 -2.54 19.19 -28.76
N LEU A 343 -1.25 19.30 -29.06
CA LEU A 343 -0.53 18.49 -30.06
C LEU A 343 0.10 17.22 -29.45
N LEU A 344 -0.08 16.97 -28.15
CA LEU A 344 0.47 15.77 -27.50
C LEU A 344 -0.15 14.49 -28.08
N PRO A 345 0.64 13.59 -28.69
CA PRO A 345 0.11 12.39 -29.33
C PRO A 345 -0.31 11.34 -28.32
N LEU A 346 -1.57 10.87 -28.40
CA LEU A 346 -2.13 9.85 -27.52
C LEU A 346 -1.34 8.52 -27.55
N PRO A 347 -0.82 8.03 -28.70
CA PRO A 347 0.01 6.83 -28.73
C PRO A 347 1.26 6.92 -27.85
N VAL A 348 1.87 8.09 -27.79
CA VAL A 348 3.08 8.30 -26.95
C VAL A 348 2.73 8.40 -25.47
N LEU A 349 1.62 9.05 -25.12
CA LEU A 349 1.12 9.06 -23.74
C LEU A 349 0.77 7.64 -23.28
N ALA A 350 0.12 6.83 -24.12
CA ALA A 350 -0.15 5.43 -23.84
C ALA A 350 1.14 4.63 -23.60
N ALA A 351 2.17 4.82 -24.44
CA ALA A 351 3.48 4.21 -24.24
C ALA A 351 4.11 4.61 -22.89
N THR A 352 4.01 5.88 -22.48
CA THR A 352 4.52 6.34 -21.18
C THR A 352 3.78 5.70 -20.02
N ILE A 353 2.44 5.53 -20.13
CA ILE A 353 1.63 4.85 -19.11
C ILE A 353 2.07 3.39 -18.98
N ILE A 354 2.16 2.66 -20.11
CA ILE A 354 2.57 1.25 -20.13
C ILE A 354 3.93 1.08 -19.44
N VAL A 355 4.94 1.88 -19.81
CA VAL A 355 6.28 1.78 -19.20
C VAL A 355 6.26 2.14 -17.70
N ALA A 356 5.44 3.11 -17.30
CA ALA A 356 5.29 3.50 -15.91
C ALA A 356 4.68 2.36 -15.08
N VAL A 357 3.57 1.76 -15.52
CA VAL A 357 2.89 0.69 -14.77
C VAL A 357 3.67 -0.63 -14.78
N LEU A 358 4.35 -0.98 -15.87
CA LEU A 358 5.29 -2.10 -15.91
C LEU A 358 6.46 -1.91 -14.92
N GLY A 359 6.82 -0.66 -14.62
CA GLY A 359 7.81 -0.33 -13.60
C GLY A 359 7.33 -0.55 -12.16
N MET A 360 6.03 -0.74 -11.95
CA MET A 360 5.42 -1.01 -10.64
C MET A 360 5.30 -2.52 -10.34
N LEU A 361 5.62 -3.40 -11.29
CA LEU A 361 5.56 -4.84 -11.09
C LEU A 361 6.64 -5.32 -10.12
N GLU A 362 6.25 -5.65 -8.89
CA GLU A 362 7.13 -6.15 -7.84
C GLU A 362 7.24 -7.69 -7.87
N LEU A 363 7.81 -8.25 -8.93
CA LEU A 363 7.98 -9.70 -9.08
C LEU A 363 8.89 -10.32 -7.99
N ALA A 364 9.74 -9.50 -7.37
CA ALA A 364 10.57 -9.94 -6.24
C ALA A 364 9.72 -10.34 -5.03
N THR A 365 8.67 -9.59 -4.72
CA THR A 365 7.72 -9.90 -3.63
C THR A 365 7.02 -11.23 -3.88
N LEU A 366 6.58 -11.49 -5.12
CA LEU A 366 5.97 -12.77 -5.51
C LEU A 366 6.95 -13.93 -5.31
N ARG A 367 8.20 -13.80 -5.79
CA ARG A 367 9.24 -14.83 -5.63
C ARG A 367 9.54 -15.11 -4.16
N THR A 368 9.61 -14.07 -3.33
CA THR A 368 9.86 -14.21 -1.89
C THR A 368 8.69 -14.89 -1.20
N ALA A 369 7.44 -14.49 -1.49
CA ALA A 369 6.25 -15.11 -0.93
C ALA A 369 6.15 -16.59 -1.27
N LEU A 370 6.38 -16.97 -2.54
CA LEU A 370 6.36 -18.37 -2.99
C LEU A 370 7.38 -19.27 -2.27
N ARG A 371 8.52 -18.70 -1.84
CA ARG A 371 9.58 -19.46 -1.16
C ARG A 371 9.41 -19.50 0.35
N TYR A 372 8.88 -18.43 0.93
CA TYR A 372 8.85 -18.25 2.39
C TYR A 372 7.51 -18.66 3.01
N ASP A 373 6.39 -18.25 2.40
CA ASP A 373 5.06 -18.50 2.96
C ASP A 373 4.01 -18.66 1.84
N ARG A 374 3.49 -19.88 1.73
CA ARG A 374 2.50 -20.23 0.70
C ARG A 374 1.17 -19.47 0.86
N SER A 375 0.76 -19.14 2.08
CA SER A 375 -0.48 -18.39 2.32
C SER A 375 -0.35 -16.93 1.87
N ASP A 376 0.82 -16.32 2.05
CA ASP A 376 1.12 -15.00 1.52
C ASP A 376 1.17 -14.99 -0.01
N ALA A 377 1.74 -16.03 -0.61
CA ALA A 377 1.74 -16.22 -2.07
C ALA A 377 0.31 -16.39 -2.61
N LEU A 378 -0.53 -17.19 -1.94
CA LEU A 378 -1.94 -17.37 -2.31
C LEU A 378 -2.71 -16.05 -2.24
N ALA A 379 -2.55 -15.30 -1.16
CA ALA A 379 -3.19 -13.99 -1.00
C ALA A 379 -2.78 -13.01 -2.10
N LEU A 380 -1.49 -12.98 -2.49
CA LEU A 380 -0.97 -12.16 -3.59
C LEU A 380 -1.63 -12.56 -4.92
N VAL A 381 -1.58 -13.84 -5.27
CA VAL A 381 -2.10 -14.35 -6.55
C VAL A 381 -3.62 -14.19 -6.62
N ALA A 382 -4.34 -14.49 -5.53
CA ALA A 382 -5.79 -14.32 -5.48
C ALA A 382 -6.20 -12.84 -5.59
N THR A 383 -5.44 -11.92 -4.98
CA THR A 383 -5.66 -10.47 -5.13
C THR A 383 -5.45 -10.04 -6.58
N ALA A 384 -4.32 -10.43 -7.20
CA ALA A 384 -4.03 -10.09 -8.60
C ALA A 384 -5.08 -10.68 -9.55
N GLY A 385 -5.44 -11.96 -9.37
CA GLY A 385 -6.48 -12.65 -10.14
C GLY A 385 -7.86 -12.02 -9.94
N GLY A 386 -8.20 -11.63 -8.71
CA GLY A 386 -9.44 -10.92 -8.41
C GLY A 386 -9.55 -9.56 -9.12
N VAL A 387 -8.44 -8.80 -9.15
CA VAL A 387 -8.37 -7.52 -9.91
C VAL A 387 -8.59 -7.77 -11.40
N LEU A 388 -7.98 -8.81 -11.98
CA LEU A 388 -8.07 -9.11 -13.40
C LEU A 388 -9.46 -9.66 -13.81
N ALA A 389 -10.07 -10.51 -12.99
CA ALA A 389 -11.30 -11.21 -13.32
C ALA A 389 -12.58 -10.46 -12.90
N LEU A 390 -12.55 -9.80 -11.72
CA LEU A 390 -13.74 -9.20 -11.09
C LEU A 390 -13.64 -7.67 -10.99
N GLY A 391 -12.50 -7.11 -11.40
CA GLY A 391 -12.24 -5.68 -11.32
C GLY A 391 -11.49 -5.27 -10.05
N VAL A 392 -11.07 -4.00 -10.06
CA VAL A 392 -10.12 -3.45 -9.08
C VAL A 392 -10.70 -3.47 -7.66
N GLU A 393 -11.97 -3.09 -7.50
CA GLU A 393 -12.63 -3.01 -6.19
C GLU A 393 -12.76 -4.39 -5.55
N ALA A 394 -13.27 -5.38 -6.31
CA ALA A 394 -13.40 -6.75 -5.84
C ALA A 394 -12.05 -7.37 -5.49
N GLY A 395 -11.02 -7.14 -6.31
CA GLY A 395 -9.67 -7.63 -6.05
C GLY A 395 -9.08 -7.14 -4.74
N VAL A 396 -9.29 -5.85 -4.40
CA VAL A 396 -8.86 -5.30 -3.10
C VAL A 396 -9.60 -5.97 -1.94
N VAL A 397 -10.93 -6.09 -2.05
CA VAL A 397 -11.75 -6.72 -1.00
C VAL A 397 -11.31 -8.17 -0.77
N ILE A 398 -11.11 -8.96 -1.84
CA ILE A 398 -10.59 -10.33 -1.76
C ILE A 398 -9.25 -10.35 -1.04
N GLY A 399 -8.32 -9.46 -1.40
CA GLY A 399 -7.01 -9.38 -0.75
C GLY A 399 -7.10 -9.08 0.74
N VAL A 400 -7.95 -8.14 1.13
CA VAL A 400 -8.18 -7.77 2.54
C VAL A 400 -8.77 -8.94 3.30
N VAL A 401 -9.83 -9.56 2.78
CA VAL A 401 -10.49 -10.70 3.43
C VAL A 401 -9.52 -11.87 3.60
N LEU A 402 -8.71 -12.18 2.59
CA LEU A 402 -7.71 -13.25 2.68
C LEU A 402 -6.59 -12.91 3.67
N SER A 403 -6.11 -11.66 3.68
CA SER A 403 -5.08 -11.23 4.64
C SER A 403 -5.57 -11.32 6.08
N MET A 404 -6.78 -10.82 6.35
CA MET A 404 -7.39 -10.90 7.68
C MET A 404 -7.74 -12.35 8.05
N GLY A 405 -8.29 -13.11 7.11
CA GLY A 405 -8.60 -14.52 7.31
C GLY A 405 -7.37 -15.35 7.65
N THR A 406 -6.24 -15.16 6.96
CA THR A 406 -4.98 -15.84 7.27
C THR A 406 -4.40 -15.43 8.63
N LEU A 407 -4.53 -14.15 9.01
CA LEU A 407 -4.11 -13.67 10.32
C LEU A 407 -4.93 -14.35 11.43
N ILE A 408 -6.26 -14.35 11.30
CA ILE A 408 -7.17 -14.99 12.27
C ILE A 408 -6.90 -16.50 12.34
N TRP A 409 -6.76 -17.14 11.18
CA TRP A 409 -6.45 -18.58 11.11
C TRP A 409 -5.14 -18.95 11.82
N ARG A 410 -4.08 -18.15 11.66
CA ARG A 410 -2.82 -18.37 12.37
C ARG A 410 -2.95 -18.10 13.87
N ALA A 411 -3.68 -17.06 14.24
CA ALA A 411 -3.90 -16.74 15.66
C ALA A 411 -4.76 -17.80 16.36
N SER A 412 -5.72 -18.42 15.65
CA SER A 412 -6.58 -19.47 16.21
C SER A 412 -5.89 -20.83 16.36
N ARG A 413 -4.69 -21.03 15.78
CA ARG A 413 -3.90 -22.26 15.89
C ARG A 413 -2.52 -21.97 16.45
N PRO A 414 -2.41 -21.71 17.76
CA PRO A 414 -1.15 -21.40 18.40
C PRO A 414 -0.19 -22.59 18.33
N HIS A 415 1.09 -22.30 18.22
CA HIS A 415 2.12 -23.32 18.35
C HIS A 415 2.20 -23.76 19.81
N ILE A 416 1.99 -25.05 20.07
CA ILE A 416 2.01 -25.66 21.40
C ILE A 416 2.94 -26.85 21.34
N VAL A 417 3.94 -26.86 22.20
CA VAL A 417 5.00 -27.89 22.21
C VAL A 417 5.16 -28.53 23.55
N VAL A 418 5.47 -29.84 23.53
CA VAL A 418 5.91 -30.57 24.71
C VAL A 418 7.37 -30.22 24.96
N LEU A 419 7.69 -29.84 26.18
CA LEU A 419 9.04 -29.48 26.56
C LEU A 419 9.75 -30.62 27.27
N GLY A 420 11.04 -30.78 26.99
CA GLY A 420 11.97 -31.62 27.73
C GLY A 420 13.17 -30.80 28.21
N ARG A 421 13.81 -31.23 29.29
CA ARG A 421 15.02 -30.62 29.85
C ARG A 421 16.22 -31.01 28.98
N ILE A 422 17.07 -30.06 28.65
CA ILE A 422 18.36 -30.36 28.03
C ILE A 422 19.31 -30.82 29.12
N ALA A 423 19.87 -32.03 28.95
CA ALA A 423 20.72 -32.69 29.95
C ALA A 423 21.82 -31.74 30.47
N GLY A 424 21.96 -31.67 31.78
CA GLY A 424 22.97 -30.86 32.46
C GLY A 424 22.71 -29.36 32.45
N THR A 425 21.51 -28.90 32.04
CA THR A 425 21.17 -27.49 31.99
C THR A 425 19.79 -27.21 32.62
N GLU A 426 19.47 -25.93 32.84
CA GLU A 426 18.13 -25.45 33.24
C GLU A 426 17.26 -25.07 32.02
N HIS A 427 17.68 -25.44 30.80
CA HIS A 427 16.96 -25.06 29.58
C HIS A 427 15.97 -26.16 29.16
N PHE A 428 14.76 -25.70 28.83
CA PHE A 428 13.69 -26.54 28.31
C PHE A 428 13.44 -26.23 26.84
N ARG A 429 13.37 -27.28 26.01
CA ARG A 429 13.17 -27.19 24.58
C ARG A 429 12.14 -28.19 24.10
N ASP A 430 11.63 -27.97 22.91
CA ASP A 430 10.73 -28.87 22.20
C ASP A 430 11.39 -30.27 22.07
N VAL A 431 10.74 -31.30 22.61
CA VAL A 431 11.27 -32.68 22.60
C VAL A 431 11.40 -33.26 21.20
N GLU A 432 10.56 -32.83 20.23
CA GLU A 432 10.63 -33.34 18.86
C GLU A 432 11.85 -32.78 18.11
N ARG A 433 12.35 -31.59 18.51
CA ARG A 433 13.52 -30.95 17.86
C ARG A 433 14.84 -31.19 18.58
N TYR A 434 14.83 -31.38 19.89
CA TYR A 434 16.04 -31.27 20.71
C TYR A 434 16.26 -32.46 21.65
N GLN A 435 15.68 -33.61 21.46
CA GLN A 435 15.90 -34.83 22.29
C GLN A 435 16.03 -34.51 23.79
N GLY A 436 15.14 -33.67 24.32
CA GLY A 436 15.15 -33.30 25.73
C GLY A 436 14.65 -34.44 26.63
N GLU A 437 15.19 -34.51 27.83
CA GLU A 437 14.75 -35.47 28.86
C GLU A 437 13.32 -35.14 29.31
N THR A 438 12.48 -36.16 29.41
CA THR A 438 11.13 -36.06 29.96
C THR A 438 11.05 -36.87 31.25
N ALA A 439 10.27 -36.39 32.23
CA ALA A 439 10.06 -37.11 33.50
C ALA A 439 8.75 -37.88 33.45
N ALA A 440 8.74 -39.09 34.07
CA ALA A 440 7.52 -39.86 34.22
C ALA A 440 6.49 -39.09 35.07
N GLY A 441 5.22 -39.15 34.70
CA GLY A 441 4.16 -38.43 35.41
C GLY A 441 4.11 -36.91 35.22
N LEU A 442 5.09 -36.28 34.57
CA LEU A 442 5.16 -34.83 34.33
C LEU A 442 5.04 -34.49 32.85
N LEU A 443 4.06 -33.68 32.52
CA LEU A 443 3.88 -33.11 31.17
C LEU A 443 4.08 -31.59 31.20
N LEU A 444 5.09 -31.09 30.49
CA LEU A 444 5.35 -29.68 30.32
C LEU A 444 4.87 -29.24 28.93
N LEU A 445 3.94 -28.32 28.86
CA LEU A 445 3.42 -27.73 27.60
C LEU A 445 3.66 -26.25 27.55
N ARG A 446 4.35 -25.76 26.52
CA ARG A 446 4.51 -24.32 26.28
C ARG A 446 3.55 -23.85 25.21
N ILE A 447 2.84 -22.77 25.52
CA ILE A 447 1.91 -22.12 24.61
C ILE A 447 2.59 -20.87 24.05
N ASP A 448 2.84 -20.85 22.73
CA ASP A 448 3.61 -19.78 22.08
C ASP A 448 2.70 -18.65 21.52
N ALA A 449 1.60 -18.32 22.18
CA ALA A 449 0.68 -17.24 21.81
C ALA A 449 -0.12 -16.72 23.01
N GLY A 450 -0.71 -15.53 22.89
CA GLY A 450 -1.74 -15.07 23.84
C GLY A 450 -2.99 -15.95 23.74
N LEU A 451 -3.68 -16.11 24.87
CA LEU A 451 -4.90 -16.90 24.96
C LEU A 451 -6.13 -16.02 24.81
N PHE A 452 -7.02 -16.38 23.89
CA PHE A 452 -8.24 -15.64 23.62
C PHE A 452 -9.35 -16.57 23.09
N PHE A 453 -10.57 -16.06 22.97
CA PHE A 453 -11.74 -16.85 22.57
C PHE A 453 -11.55 -17.68 21.29
N GLY A 454 -10.70 -17.24 20.37
CA GLY A 454 -10.50 -17.91 19.08
C GLY A 454 -9.50 -19.07 19.11
N ASN A 455 -8.74 -19.28 20.21
CA ASN A 455 -7.74 -20.35 20.28
C ASN A 455 -7.82 -21.27 21.50
N VAL A 456 -8.69 -20.96 22.46
CA VAL A 456 -8.85 -21.77 23.68
C VAL A 456 -9.18 -23.23 23.37
N GLU A 457 -10.09 -23.46 22.42
CA GLU A 457 -10.51 -24.82 22.04
C GLU A 457 -9.35 -25.60 21.39
N ALA A 458 -8.55 -24.94 20.55
CA ALA A 458 -7.35 -25.55 19.97
C ALA A 458 -6.30 -25.88 21.04
N VAL A 459 -6.18 -25.05 22.08
CA VAL A 459 -5.30 -25.30 23.23
C VAL A 459 -5.80 -26.52 24.00
N HIS A 460 -7.11 -26.60 24.30
CA HIS A 460 -7.71 -27.75 24.98
C HIS A 460 -7.50 -29.04 24.18
N ALA A 461 -7.80 -29.06 22.90
CA ALA A 461 -7.61 -30.20 22.02
C ALA A 461 -6.14 -30.70 22.04
N ARG A 462 -5.17 -29.76 21.97
CA ARG A 462 -3.75 -30.13 22.02
C ARG A 462 -3.31 -30.68 23.38
N ILE A 463 -3.87 -30.17 24.48
CA ILE A 463 -3.63 -30.69 25.83
C ILE A 463 -4.17 -32.10 25.94
N GLU A 464 -5.40 -32.35 25.50
CA GLU A 464 -6.01 -33.68 25.51
C GLU A 464 -5.22 -34.70 24.67
N GLU A 465 -4.77 -34.30 23.48
CA GLU A 465 -3.90 -35.14 22.63
C GLU A 465 -2.59 -35.49 23.34
N ALA A 466 -1.95 -34.51 24.00
CA ALA A 466 -0.69 -34.71 24.71
C ALA A 466 -0.87 -35.62 25.96
N LEU A 467 -2.01 -35.50 26.67
CA LEU A 467 -2.37 -36.35 27.78
C LEU A 467 -2.70 -37.78 27.34
N ALA A 468 -3.41 -37.92 26.20
CA ALA A 468 -3.71 -39.25 25.65
C ALA A 468 -2.44 -39.99 25.22
N ALA A 469 -1.43 -39.28 24.72
CA ALA A 469 -0.13 -39.86 24.39
C ALA A 469 0.73 -40.24 25.62
N ARG A 470 0.36 -39.76 26.84
CA ARG A 470 1.09 -39.97 28.10
C ARG A 470 0.11 -40.22 29.24
N PRO A 471 -0.52 -41.41 29.29
CA PRO A 471 -1.55 -41.73 30.25
C PRO A 471 -1.04 -41.79 31.71
N GLU A 472 0.27 -41.89 31.92
CA GLU A 472 0.92 -41.87 33.23
C GLU A 472 1.02 -40.45 33.83
N THR A 473 0.58 -39.38 33.12
CA THR A 473 0.70 -38.01 33.56
C THR A 473 -0.08 -37.74 34.84
N ARG A 474 0.61 -37.27 35.87
CA ARG A 474 0.03 -36.82 37.15
C ARG A 474 0.04 -35.30 37.30
N HIS A 475 0.97 -34.64 36.62
CA HIS A 475 1.17 -33.20 36.68
C HIS A 475 1.25 -32.62 35.26
N LEU A 476 0.37 -31.67 34.96
CA LEU A 476 0.44 -30.84 33.75
C LEU A 476 0.93 -29.44 34.14
N VAL A 477 2.01 -29.00 33.53
CA VAL A 477 2.53 -27.64 33.70
C VAL A 477 2.35 -26.88 32.39
N LEU A 478 1.55 -25.81 32.42
CA LEU A 478 1.45 -24.87 31.31
C LEU A 478 2.52 -23.77 31.46
N VAL A 479 3.47 -23.75 30.54
CA VAL A 479 4.54 -22.74 30.49
C VAL A 479 4.04 -21.55 29.68
N LEU A 480 3.81 -20.42 30.37
CA LEU A 480 3.16 -19.22 29.84
C LEU A 480 4.15 -18.11 29.48
N SER A 481 5.43 -18.45 29.27
CA SER A 481 6.50 -17.47 28.93
C SER A 481 6.21 -16.64 27.69
N ALA A 482 5.49 -17.18 26.71
CA ALA A 482 5.09 -16.49 25.49
C ALA A 482 3.65 -15.92 25.54
N VAL A 483 2.89 -16.21 26.61
CA VAL A 483 1.53 -15.70 26.78
C VAL A 483 1.57 -14.25 27.28
N ASN A 484 1.14 -13.31 26.42
CA ASN A 484 1.14 -11.88 26.72
C ASN A 484 -0.21 -11.37 27.23
N ALA A 485 -1.28 -12.09 26.97
CA ALA A 485 -2.64 -11.74 27.37
C ALA A 485 -3.51 -12.98 27.51
N ILE A 486 -4.48 -12.91 28.40
CA ILE A 486 -5.56 -13.90 28.55
C ILE A 486 -6.85 -13.10 28.58
N ASP A 487 -7.80 -13.39 27.67
CA ASP A 487 -9.11 -12.77 27.67
C ASP A 487 -10.09 -13.51 28.60
N THR A 488 -11.29 -12.99 28.76
CA THR A 488 -12.29 -13.58 29.66
C THR A 488 -12.70 -14.98 29.21
N SER A 489 -12.83 -15.24 27.91
CA SER A 489 -13.19 -16.56 27.39
C SER A 489 -12.09 -17.59 27.66
N ALA A 490 -10.83 -17.19 27.47
CA ALA A 490 -9.68 -18.02 27.77
C ALA A 490 -9.54 -18.29 29.28
N LEU A 491 -9.87 -17.32 30.13
CA LEU A 491 -9.92 -17.50 31.58
C LEU A 491 -10.95 -18.58 31.96
N PHE A 492 -12.15 -18.53 31.39
CA PHE A 492 -13.17 -19.56 31.62
C PHE A 492 -12.69 -20.95 31.12
N GLY A 493 -12.09 -21.01 29.94
CA GLY A 493 -11.52 -22.27 29.44
C GLY A 493 -10.44 -22.84 30.34
N LEU A 494 -9.53 -22.02 30.87
CA LEU A 494 -8.53 -22.48 31.84
C LEU A 494 -9.16 -22.96 33.14
N THR A 495 -10.26 -22.33 33.60
CA THR A 495 -10.99 -22.77 34.79
C THR A 495 -11.66 -24.13 34.57
N GLU A 496 -12.30 -24.31 33.42
CA GLU A 496 -12.91 -25.56 33.00
C GLU A 496 -11.84 -26.67 32.88
N LEU A 497 -10.72 -26.40 32.23
CA LEU A 497 -9.58 -27.31 32.14
C LEU A 497 -9.10 -27.74 33.52
N ASN A 498 -8.96 -26.81 34.47
CA ASN A 498 -8.57 -27.11 35.83
C ASN A 498 -9.56 -28.07 36.54
N LEU A 499 -10.86 -27.86 36.34
CA LEU A 499 -11.89 -28.74 36.89
C LEU A 499 -11.84 -30.17 36.28
N LEU A 500 -11.70 -30.27 34.96
CA LEU A 500 -11.58 -31.55 34.24
C LEU A 500 -10.33 -32.33 34.68
N LEU A 501 -9.19 -31.66 34.78
CA LEU A 501 -7.94 -32.28 35.22
C LEU A 501 -8.02 -32.74 36.68
N ARG A 502 -8.63 -31.95 37.56
CA ARG A 502 -8.88 -32.31 38.95
C ARG A 502 -9.72 -33.57 39.07
N GLN A 503 -10.77 -33.72 38.24
CA GLN A 503 -11.59 -34.96 38.23
C GLN A 503 -10.81 -36.21 37.79
N ARG A 504 -9.77 -36.01 36.94
CA ARG A 504 -8.87 -37.09 36.51
C ARG A 504 -7.70 -37.33 37.46
N GLY A 505 -7.61 -36.59 38.57
CA GLY A 505 -6.49 -36.68 39.49
C GLY A 505 -5.18 -36.07 38.98
N ILE A 506 -5.25 -35.19 37.94
CA ILE A 506 -4.09 -34.51 37.35
C ILE A 506 -3.98 -33.10 37.93
N GLY A 507 -2.81 -32.78 38.49
CA GLY A 507 -2.51 -31.43 38.99
C GLY A 507 -2.23 -30.47 37.83
N LEU A 508 -2.98 -29.36 37.75
CA LEU A 508 -2.69 -28.29 36.80
C LEU A 508 -1.78 -27.23 37.45
N HIS A 509 -0.62 -26.99 36.86
CA HIS A 509 0.34 -26.02 37.31
C HIS A 509 0.59 -24.95 36.22
N LEU A 510 0.97 -23.76 36.66
CA LEU A 510 1.37 -22.66 35.75
C LEU A 510 2.85 -22.33 36.00
N ALA A 511 3.63 -22.11 34.94
CA ALA A 511 5.01 -21.68 35.06
C ALA A 511 5.29 -20.46 34.18
N GLU A 512 6.23 -19.62 34.58
CA GLU A 512 6.69 -18.44 33.83
C GLU A 512 5.55 -17.47 33.46
N VAL A 513 4.60 -17.28 34.36
CA VAL A 513 3.49 -16.35 34.14
C VAL A 513 4.01 -14.91 34.20
N LYS A 514 3.82 -14.15 33.11
CA LYS A 514 4.25 -12.74 33.05
C LYS A 514 3.50 -11.88 34.06
N GLY A 515 4.18 -10.90 34.68
CA GLY A 515 3.61 -10.02 35.70
C GLY A 515 2.22 -9.46 35.34
N PRO A 516 2.02 -8.78 34.18
CA PRO A 516 0.72 -8.24 33.80
C PRO A 516 -0.39 -9.31 33.63
N VAL A 517 -0.03 -10.53 33.24
CA VAL A 517 -0.96 -11.66 33.13
C VAL A 517 -1.29 -12.18 34.53
N LEU A 518 -0.27 -12.35 35.37
CA LEU A 518 -0.45 -12.80 36.76
C LEU A 518 -1.32 -11.81 37.57
N ASP A 519 -1.12 -10.51 37.40
CA ASP A 519 -1.91 -9.50 38.07
C ASP A 519 -3.40 -9.55 37.69
N ARG A 520 -3.69 -9.85 36.42
CA ARG A 520 -5.07 -10.10 35.97
C ARG A 520 -5.62 -11.41 36.53
N LEU A 521 -4.84 -12.48 36.54
CA LEU A 521 -5.28 -13.76 37.12
C LEU A 521 -5.57 -13.65 38.61
N LYS A 522 -4.86 -12.79 39.37
CA LYS A 522 -5.13 -12.52 40.78
C LYS A 522 -6.50 -11.86 41.02
N THR A 523 -7.06 -11.18 40.02
CA THR A 523 -8.41 -10.59 40.13
C THR A 523 -9.52 -11.59 39.80
N SER A 524 -9.17 -12.85 39.49
CA SER A 524 -10.10 -13.93 39.19
C SER A 524 -9.99 -15.04 40.21
N ASP A 525 -10.97 -15.97 40.23
CA ASP A 525 -10.99 -17.11 41.11
C ASP A 525 -10.08 -18.28 40.65
N LEU A 526 -9.47 -18.17 39.46
CA LEU A 526 -8.68 -19.25 38.88
C LEU A 526 -7.50 -19.67 39.80
N LEU A 527 -6.75 -18.69 40.30
CA LEU A 527 -5.55 -18.99 41.11
C LEU A 527 -5.91 -19.62 42.48
N SER A 528 -7.04 -19.20 43.07
CA SER A 528 -7.54 -19.78 44.34
C SER A 528 -8.14 -21.18 44.14
N ALA A 529 -8.72 -21.46 42.97
CA ALA A 529 -9.31 -22.74 42.62
C ALA A 529 -8.31 -23.71 41.97
N LEU A 530 -7.08 -23.27 41.68
CA LEU A 530 -6.07 -24.08 41.01
C LEU A 530 -5.72 -25.29 41.86
N ASN A 531 -5.81 -26.50 41.25
CA ASN A 531 -5.48 -27.75 41.96
C ASN A 531 -3.97 -28.06 41.99
N GLY A 532 -3.15 -27.15 41.44
CA GLY A 532 -1.70 -27.19 41.43
C GLY A 532 -1.07 -25.93 42.01
N LYS A 533 0.10 -25.54 41.48
CA LYS A 533 0.91 -24.40 41.95
C LYS A 533 1.31 -23.49 40.79
N VAL A 534 1.63 -22.23 41.10
CA VAL A 534 2.26 -21.29 40.16
C VAL A 534 3.76 -21.25 40.47
N PHE A 535 4.58 -21.61 39.48
CA PHE A 535 6.04 -21.63 39.57
C PHE A 535 6.64 -20.41 38.86
N LEU A 536 7.72 -19.88 39.43
CA LEU A 536 8.42 -18.74 38.82
C LEU A 536 9.14 -19.13 37.51
N SER A 537 9.69 -20.35 37.46
CA SER A 537 10.39 -20.88 36.28
C SER A 537 9.97 -22.33 35.99
N THR A 538 10.20 -22.76 34.73
CA THR A 538 9.99 -24.13 34.30
C THR A 538 10.94 -25.10 35.06
N ALA A 539 12.17 -24.67 35.36
CA ALA A 539 13.13 -25.45 36.14
C ALA A 539 12.60 -25.72 37.55
N MET A 540 12.07 -24.71 38.26
CA MET A 540 11.47 -24.93 39.58
C MET A 540 10.27 -25.89 39.54
N ALA A 541 9.47 -25.81 38.47
CA ALA A 541 8.36 -26.78 38.29
C ALA A 541 8.88 -28.21 38.07
N TRP A 542 9.93 -28.35 37.26
CA TRP A 542 10.58 -29.63 37.03
C TRP A 542 11.16 -30.22 38.32
N ASP A 543 11.99 -29.45 39.04
CA ASP A 543 12.65 -29.93 40.27
C ASP A 543 11.67 -30.27 41.39
N ALA A 544 10.48 -29.65 41.39
CA ALA A 544 9.43 -29.91 42.38
C ALA A 544 8.49 -31.07 42.01
N LEU A 545 8.37 -31.43 40.73
CA LEU A 545 7.35 -32.36 40.24
C LEU A 545 7.91 -33.56 39.46
N ALA A 546 9.17 -33.55 39.04
CA ALA A 546 9.83 -34.70 38.42
C ALA A 546 10.25 -35.65 39.51
N GLU A 547 9.61 -36.84 39.58
CA GLU A 547 9.99 -37.97 40.43
C GLU A 547 11.15 -38.78 39.84
#